data_fcb87ff050f613c6b2da2b599f64f141
#
_entry.id   fcb87ff050f613c6b2da2b599f64f141
#
_cell.length_a   1.000
_cell.length_b   1.000
_cell.length_c   1.000
_cell.angle_alpha   90.00
_cell.angle_beta   90.00
_cell.angle_gamma   90.00
#
_symmetry.space_group_name_H-M   'P 1'
#
loop_
_entity.id
_entity.type
_entity.pdbx_description
1 polymer ?
#
loop_
_entity_poly.entity_id
_entity_poly.type
_entity_poly.pdbx_seq_one_letter_code
_entity_poly.pdbx_strand_id
1 'polypeptide(L)'
;MDGNAMTTAPKVVNGINVDDLFSLIESVRQDPAKGVTRWHVATTWQGQTQSRSQVEGFGIGGEEVKRRFTIDIDEPCELGGSNRFANPQEYLISALNACA
;
A
#
# COMPACT_ATOMS: atom_id res chain seq x y z
N MET A 1 -16.32 -27.78 17.32
CA MET A 1 -15.84 -27.74 17.43
C MET A 1 -15.59 -27.79 17.28
N ASP A 2 -15.48 -27.67 17.19
CA ASP A 2 -14.83 -27.65 17.14
C ASP A 2 -14.18 -27.65 16.93
N GLY A 3 -14.07 -27.73 16.91
CA GLY A 3 -13.19 -27.83 16.97
C GLY A 3 -12.61 -27.82 16.31
N ASN A 4 -12.48 -27.91 16.07
CA ASN A 4 -11.85 -28.06 15.64
C ASN A 4 -11.56 -27.42 15.02
N ALA A 5 -12.33 -27.43 14.64
CA ALA A 5 -11.78 -26.54 13.87
C ALA A 5 -11.13 -25.73 14.48
N MET A 6 -11.80 -25.59 15.15
CA MET A 6 -11.32 -24.89 15.88
C MET A 6 -10.00 -24.81 15.95
N THR A 7 -9.53 -25.52 15.79
CA THR A 7 -8.19 -25.59 16.09
C THR A 7 -7.29 -25.64 14.92
N THR A 8 -7.90 -25.52 13.75
CA THR A 8 -7.11 -25.53 12.53
C THR A 8 -6.33 -24.21 12.39
N ALA A 9 -5.03 -24.32 12.30
CA ALA A 9 -4.21 -23.16 12.05
C ALA A 9 -4.50 -22.58 10.67
N PRO A 10 -4.42 -21.27 10.49
CA PRO A 10 -4.57 -20.66 9.18
C PRO A 10 -3.55 -21.21 8.20
N LYS A 11 -3.94 -21.36 6.95
CA LYS A 11 -3.02 -21.76 5.91
C LYS A 11 -2.18 -20.55 5.51
N VAL A 12 -0.87 -20.66 5.66
CA VAL A 12 0.07 -19.63 5.34
C VAL A 12 1.00 -20.10 4.24
N VAL A 13 1.11 -19.33 3.16
CA VAL A 13 2.00 -19.61 2.04
C VAL A 13 2.84 -18.37 1.79
N ASN A 14 4.16 -18.52 1.84
CA ASN A 14 5.10 -17.41 1.70
C ASN A 14 4.81 -16.26 2.67
N GLY A 15 4.43 -16.58 3.91
CA GLY A 15 4.10 -15.60 4.92
C GLY A 15 2.72 -14.97 4.78
N ILE A 16 1.92 -15.38 3.80
CA ILE A 16 0.59 -14.82 3.55
C ILE A 16 -0.47 -15.76 4.13
N ASN A 17 -1.40 -15.18 4.90
CA ASN A 17 -2.57 -15.92 5.37
C ASN A 17 -3.53 -16.11 4.19
N VAL A 18 -3.46 -17.29 3.57
CA VAL A 18 -4.23 -17.59 2.36
C VAL A 18 -5.72 -17.70 2.66
N ASP A 19 -6.08 -18.16 3.86
CA ASP A 19 -7.49 -18.28 4.24
C ASP A 19 -8.16 -16.91 4.31
N ASP A 20 -7.48 -15.91 4.90
CA ASP A 20 -7.99 -14.55 4.94
C ASP A 20 -8.10 -13.96 3.52
N LEU A 21 -7.11 -14.22 2.69
CA LEU A 21 -7.12 -13.74 1.32
C LEU A 21 -8.30 -14.36 0.53
N PHE A 22 -8.52 -15.65 0.65
CA PHE A 22 -9.64 -16.30 -0.03
C PHE A 22 -10.99 -15.84 0.51
N SER A 23 -11.08 -15.53 1.81
CA SER A 23 -12.30 -14.97 2.37
C SER A 23 -12.62 -13.60 1.76
N LEU A 24 -11.60 -12.77 1.56
CA LEU A 24 -11.77 -11.49 0.89
C LEU A 24 -12.22 -11.69 -0.57
N ILE A 25 -11.57 -12.59 -1.29
CA ILE A 25 -11.90 -12.87 -2.68
C ILE A 25 -13.36 -13.32 -2.78
N GLU A 26 -13.80 -14.21 -1.88
CA GLU A 26 -15.17 -14.71 -1.89
C GLU A 26 -16.17 -13.60 -1.59
N SER A 27 -15.85 -12.71 -0.63
CA SER A 27 -16.69 -11.57 -0.33
C SER A 27 -16.84 -10.64 -1.53
N VAL A 28 -15.77 -10.38 -2.25
CA VAL A 28 -15.78 -9.53 -3.44
C VAL A 28 -16.55 -10.22 -4.57
N ARG A 29 -16.42 -11.53 -4.70
CA ARG A 29 -17.15 -12.28 -5.73
C ARG A 29 -18.65 -12.19 -5.53
N GLN A 30 -19.10 -12.23 -4.28
CA GLN A 30 -20.52 -12.12 -3.95
C GLN A 30 -21.03 -10.69 -4.01
N ASP A 31 -20.18 -9.73 -3.67
CA ASP A 31 -20.51 -8.31 -3.69
C ASP A 31 -19.31 -7.52 -4.20
N PRO A 32 -19.23 -7.27 -5.52
CA PRO A 32 -18.09 -6.59 -6.12
C PRO A 32 -17.78 -5.22 -5.51
N ALA A 33 -18.77 -4.55 -4.92
CA ALA A 33 -18.54 -3.26 -4.27
C ALA A 33 -17.55 -3.38 -3.11
N LYS A 34 -17.41 -4.55 -2.50
CA LYS A 34 -16.47 -4.78 -1.40
C LYS A 34 -15.01 -4.79 -1.87
N GLY A 35 -14.78 -4.90 -3.17
CA GLY A 35 -13.44 -4.85 -3.74
C GLY A 35 -13.04 -3.50 -4.29
N VAL A 36 -13.92 -2.50 -4.22
CA VAL A 36 -13.60 -1.16 -4.71
C VAL A 36 -12.66 -0.48 -3.72
N THR A 37 -11.50 -0.05 -4.21
CA THR A 37 -10.52 0.64 -3.38
C THR A 37 -10.36 2.08 -3.84
N ARG A 38 -9.99 2.95 -2.89
CA ARG A 38 -9.64 4.34 -3.18
C ARG A 38 -8.30 4.64 -2.52
N TRP A 39 -7.41 5.22 -3.31
CA TRP A 39 -6.08 5.56 -2.84
C TRP A 39 -5.91 7.06 -2.91
N HIS A 40 -5.27 7.63 -1.89
CA HIS A 40 -5.05 9.06 -1.81
C HIS A 40 -3.66 9.34 -1.25
N VAL A 41 -2.94 10.20 -1.94
CA VAL A 41 -1.62 10.65 -1.52
C VAL A 41 -1.57 12.16 -1.71
N ALA A 42 -1.22 12.87 -0.65
CA ALA A 42 -1.06 14.33 -0.72
C ALA A 42 0.43 14.65 -0.69
N THR A 43 0.87 15.44 -1.65
CA THR A 43 2.27 15.81 -1.79
C THR A 43 2.45 17.30 -1.56
N THR A 44 3.40 17.66 -0.73
CA THR A 44 3.72 19.05 -0.39
C THR A 44 5.18 19.34 -0.74
N TRP A 45 5.41 20.45 -1.41
CA TRP A 45 6.76 20.91 -1.68
C TRP A 45 7.43 21.35 -0.37
N GLN A 46 8.67 20.90 -0.16
CA GLN A 46 9.41 21.14 1.08
C GLN A 46 10.58 22.11 0.87
N GLY A 47 10.62 22.79 -0.26
CA GLY A 47 11.71 23.68 -0.62
C GLY A 47 12.70 23.01 -1.55
N GLN A 48 13.39 23.82 -2.37
CA GLN A 48 14.37 23.33 -3.34
C GLN A 48 13.77 22.25 -4.24
N THR A 49 14.39 21.06 -4.29
CA THR A 49 13.91 19.92 -5.08
C THR A 49 13.20 18.90 -4.20
N GLN A 50 12.90 19.22 -2.96
CA GLN A 50 12.36 18.28 -2.00
C GLN A 50 10.83 18.34 -1.95
N SER A 51 10.21 17.18 -1.89
CA SER A 51 8.77 17.04 -1.70
C SER A 51 8.52 15.97 -0.66
N ARG A 52 7.36 16.06 -0.01
CA ARG A 52 6.92 15.05 0.95
C ARG A 52 5.51 14.64 0.61
N SER A 53 5.32 13.35 0.45
CA SER A 53 4.00 12.77 0.26
C SER A 53 3.54 12.11 1.54
N GLN A 54 2.25 12.26 1.85
CA GLN A 54 1.65 11.65 3.03
C GLN A 54 0.50 10.77 2.62
N VAL A 55 0.47 9.58 3.21
CA VAL A 55 -0.60 8.61 3.08
C VAL A 55 -1.26 8.52 4.45
N GLU A 56 -2.57 8.79 4.52
CA GLU A 56 -3.27 8.78 5.81
C GLU A 56 -4.32 7.67 5.88
N GLY A 57 -4.50 6.94 4.82
CA GLY A 57 -5.44 5.84 4.80
C GLY A 57 -5.84 5.49 3.39
N PHE A 58 -6.76 4.58 3.27
CA PHE A 58 -7.35 4.21 1.99
C PHE A 58 -8.78 3.73 2.21
N GLY A 59 -9.55 3.69 1.14
CA GLY A 59 -10.90 3.16 1.19
C GLY A 59 -10.96 1.78 0.56
N ILE A 60 -11.74 0.90 1.16
CA ILE A 60 -12.03 -0.41 0.59
C ILE A 60 -13.46 -0.80 0.96
N GLY A 61 -14.25 -1.16 -0.07
CA GLY A 61 -15.61 -1.62 0.15
C GLY A 61 -16.51 -0.59 0.84
N GLY A 62 -16.24 0.69 0.67
CA GLY A 62 -16.99 1.75 1.31
C GLY A 62 -16.51 2.09 2.72
N GLU A 63 -15.50 1.39 3.22
CA GLU A 63 -14.95 1.65 4.54
C GLU A 63 -13.62 2.36 4.43
N GLU A 64 -13.32 3.21 5.42
CA GLU A 64 -12.04 3.89 5.51
C GLU A 64 -11.11 3.13 6.45
N VAL A 65 -9.91 2.82 5.97
CA VAL A 65 -8.87 2.21 6.79
C VAL A 65 -7.77 3.24 7.01
N LYS A 66 -7.52 3.58 8.26
CA LYS A 66 -6.49 4.56 8.59
C LYS A 66 -5.14 3.90 8.65
N ARG A 67 -4.16 4.55 8.04
CA ARG A 67 -2.76 4.16 8.12
C ARG A 67 -1.94 5.41 7.82
N ARG A 68 -0.69 5.43 8.26
CA ARG A 68 0.12 6.63 8.07
C ARG A 68 1.49 6.26 7.56
N PHE A 69 1.83 6.85 6.42
CA PHE A 69 3.16 6.73 5.84
C PHE A 69 3.59 8.07 5.28
N THR A 70 4.89 8.33 5.35
CA THR A 70 5.51 9.52 4.76
C THR A 70 6.51 9.06 3.72
N ILE A 71 6.46 9.69 2.55
CA ILE A 71 7.37 9.39 1.45
C ILE A 71 8.10 10.68 1.12
N ASP A 72 9.39 10.73 1.42
CA ASP A 72 10.22 11.87 1.12
C ASP A 72 10.91 11.69 -0.22
N ILE A 73 10.98 12.75 -1.00
CA ILE A 73 11.44 12.73 -2.38
C ILE A 73 12.40 13.89 -2.60
N ASP A 74 13.49 13.64 -3.31
CA ASP A 74 14.46 14.66 -3.67
C ASP A 74 14.99 14.35 -5.07
N GLU A 75 16.03 15.03 -5.48
CA GLU A 75 16.77 14.76 -6.71
C GLU A 75 18.24 14.56 -6.38
N PRO A 76 18.99 13.85 -7.21
CA PRO A 76 20.43 13.76 -7.03
C PRO A 76 21.10 15.12 -7.33
N CYS A 77 22.31 15.27 -6.86
CA CYS A 77 23.04 16.53 -7.02
C CYS A 77 23.21 16.90 -8.50
N GLU A 78 23.38 15.92 -9.36
CA GLU A 78 23.53 16.12 -10.80
C GLU A 78 22.31 16.76 -11.43
N LEU A 79 21.17 16.66 -10.80
CA LEU A 79 19.91 17.27 -11.26
C LEU A 79 19.50 18.45 -10.40
N GLY A 80 20.43 19.01 -9.65
CA GLY A 80 20.17 20.18 -8.82
C GLY A 80 19.60 19.89 -7.44
N GLY A 81 19.58 18.63 -7.04
CA GLY A 81 19.07 18.24 -5.74
C GLY A 81 20.13 18.15 -4.67
N SER A 82 19.71 17.74 -3.48
CA SER A 82 20.57 17.54 -2.32
C SER A 82 20.91 16.08 -2.07
N ASN A 83 20.40 15.19 -2.89
CA ASN A 83 20.63 13.74 -2.80
C ASN A 83 20.27 13.16 -1.44
N ARG A 84 19.20 13.66 -0.85
CA ARG A 84 18.76 13.19 0.48
C ARG A 84 17.80 12.02 0.40
N PHE A 85 17.03 11.92 -0.68
CA PHE A 85 16.00 10.90 -0.85
C PHE A 85 15.99 10.45 -2.30
N ALA A 86 15.38 9.31 -2.55
CA ALA A 86 15.19 8.82 -3.92
C ALA A 86 14.33 9.82 -4.71
N ASN A 87 14.51 9.82 -6.03
CA ASN A 87 13.78 10.76 -6.88
C ASN A 87 12.48 10.14 -7.39
N PRO A 88 11.63 10.97 -8.03
CA PRO A 88 10.32 10.48 -8.50
C PRO A 88 10.41 9.28 -9.44
N GLN A 89 11.39 9.28 -10.34
CA GLN A 89 11.57 8.18 -11.29
C GLN A 89 11.91 6.88 -10.57
N GLU A 90 12.74 6.96 -9.56
CA GLU A 90 13.12 5.79 -8.77
C GLU A 90 11.94 5.24 -7.98
N TYR A 91 11.12 6.12 -7.41
CA TYR A 91 9.90 5.70 -6.74
C TYR A 91 8.92 5.03 -7.71
N LEU A 92 8.76 5.61 -8.90
CA LEU A 92 7.86 5.05 -9.91
C LEU A 92 8.33 3.66 -10.35
N ILE A 93 9.62 3.52 -10.64
CA ILE A 93 10.18 2.24 -11.07
C ILE A 93 10.07 1.21 -9.94
N SER A 94 10.34 1.62 -8.70
CA SER A 94 10.20 0.75 -7.55
C SER A 94 8.76 0.24 -7.41
N ALA A 95 7.78 1.13 -7.59
CA ALA A 95 6.37 0.76 -7.52
C ALA A 95 5.99 -0.24 -8.62
N LEU A 96 6.47 0.01 -9.85
CA LEU A 96 6.21 -0.90 -10.96
C LEU A 96 6.84 -2.27 -10.71
N ASN A 97 8.07 -2.29 -10.19
CA ASN A 97 8.74 -3.55 -9.88
C ASN A 97 8.00 -4.32 -8.79
N ALA A 98 7.46 -3.62 -7.81
CA ALA A 98 6.73 -4.27 -6.71
C ALA A 98 5.43 -4.90 -7.19
N CYS A 99 4.83 -4.38 -8.26
CA CYS A 99 3.62 -4.94 -8.85
C CYS A 99 3.87 -6.10 -9.79
N ALA A 100 5.10 -6.28 -10.21
CA ALA A 100 5.44 -7.30 -11.21
C ALA A 100 5.54 -8.71 -10.62
#